data_1154ebd628fd92d8d1394a0a420983bc
#
_entry.id   1154ebd628fd92d8d1394a0a420983bc
#
_cell.length_a   1.000
_cell.length_b   1.000
_cell.length_c   1.000
_cell.angle_alpha   90.00
_cell.angle_beta   90.00
_cell.angle_gamma   90.00
#
_symmetry.space_group_name_H-M   'P 1'
#
loop_
_entity.id
_entity.type
_entity.pdbx_description
1 polymer ?
#
loop_
_entity_poly.entity_id
_entity_poly.type
_entity_poly.pdbx_seq_one_letter_code
_entity_poly.pdbx_strand_id
1 'polypeptide(L)'
;MYKLIKLFLFKIEPEKAHGLTIDALKTLQKFPVLFPVVDKLFTYKNPTLSQTIQGNTYDNPIGLAAGFDKSCEVPKALEHLGFGALELGGITPKPQPGNPQPRMFRLLEDDALINRMGFNNIGMNKALSHLRKNAYQVPVGINVGVNKMTPYEARYQDYIKVIDTFKHDVSFFTVNISSPNTENLQNFHDKDEFSMLCQALTAFKKQHDVTVPIYLKLTSDMDFDGLKALLPAITETFDGIILANTTRQRDGLTSANKVEEGGLSGRSLFERNLKLIKYAYQQTNGEFLIIGTGGVFSTEDAIKMMRHGASLIQIYSSLVIEGPGLTKKMNKGIARYLKDHHFDNVSDIIGLDA
;
A
#
# COMPACT_ATOMS: atom_id res chain seq x y z
N MET A 1 -13.44 12.34 18.88
CA MET A 1 -12.05 12.39 19.41
C MET A 1 -11.04 12.76 18.29
N TYR A 2 -10.94 12.02 17.18
CA TYR A 2 -9.99 12.34 16.11
C TYR A 2 -10.15 13.75 15.51
N LYS A 3 -11.37 14.26 15.34
CA LYS A 3 -11.62 15.63 14.84
C LYS A 3 -10.87 16.70 15.63
N LEU A 4 -10.74 16.58 16.95
CA LEU A 4 -9.96 17.52 17.76
C LEU A 4 -8.45 17.35 17.58
N ILE A 5 -7.97 16.10 17.53
CA ILE A 5 -6.55 15.79 17.26
C ILE A 5 -6.16 16.28 15.85
N LYS A 6 -7.04 16.11 14.86
CA LYS A 6 -6.85 16.57 13.49
C LYS A 6 -6.66 18.08 13.43
N LEU A 7 -7.47 18.87 14.17
CA LEU A 7 -7.32 20.32 14.21
C LEU A 7 -5.93 20.77 14.69
N PHE A 8 -5.32 20.03 15.59
CA PHE A 8 -3.96 20.29 16.06
C PHE A 8 -2.92 19.80 15.04
N LEU A 9 -2.99 18.53 14.62
CA LEU A 9 -2.01 17.93 13.70
C LEU A 9 -1.98 18.64 12.34
N PHE A 10 -3.10 19.22 11.89
CA PHE A 10 -3.17 19.88 10.58
C PHE A 10 -2.61 21.31 10.59
N LYS A 11 -2.37 21.88 11.76
CA LYS A 11 -1.59 23.12 11.90
C LYS A 11 -0.08 22.91 11.84
N ILE A 12 0.38 21.66 12.01
CA ILE A 12 1.79 21.28 11.98
C ILE A 12 2.16 20.89 10.54
N GLU A 13 3.39 21.16 10.14
CA GLU A 13 3.95 20.69 8.86
C GLU A 13 3.71 19.17 8.71
N PRO A 14 3.27 18.68 7.50
CA PRO A 14 2.80 17.31 7.32
C PRO A 14 3.78 16.22 7.74
N GLU A 15 5.07 16.36 7.40
CA GLU A 15 6.08 15.35 7.74
C GLU A 15 6.39 15.34 9.24
N LYS A 16 6.38 16.50 9.90
CA LYS A 16 6.51 16.59 11.38
C LYS A 16 5.32 15.95 12.09
N ALA A 17 4.09 16.19 11.59
CA ALA A 17 2.90 15.55 12.14
C ALA A 17 2.94 14.02 11.98
N HIS A 18 3.46 13.52 10.85
CA HIS A 18 3.72 12.10 10.64
C HIS A 18 4.74 11.56 11.65
N GLY A 19 5.87 12.23 11.85
CA GLY A 19 6.88 11.84 12.85
C GLY A 19 6.29 11.74 14.25
N LEU A 20 5.51 12.74 14.69
CA LEU A 20 4.82 12.71 15.98
C LEU A 20 3.86 11.52 16.11
N THR A 21 3.18 11.15 15.02
CA THR A 21 2.28 9.99 15.00
C THR A 21 3.07 8.70 15.17
N ILE A 22 4.19 8.53 14.46
CA ILE A 22 5.08 7.37 14.62
C ILE A 22 5.62 7.28 16.06
N ASP A 23 6.06 8.39 16.65
CA ASP A 23 6.56 8.41 18.02
C ASP A 23 5.47 8.08 19.05
N ALA A 24 4.24 8.51 18.83
CA ALA A 24 3.10 8.11 19.64
C ALA A 24 2.83 6.59 19.55
N LEU A 25 2.89 6.01 18.34
CA LEU A 25 2.72 4.57 18.13
C LEU A 25 3.88 3.77 18.74
N LYS A 26 5.14 4.24 18.65
CA LYS A 26 6.29 3.65 19.37
C LYS A 26 6.07 3.67 20.88
N THR A 27 5.51 4.75 21.38
CA THR A 27 5.20 4.87 22.82
C THR A 27 4.10 3.89 23.20
N LEU A 28 3.04 3.78 22.41
CA LEU A 28 1.97 2.81 22.63
C LEU A 28 2.49 1.37 22.72
N GLN A 29 3.44 0.99 21.86
CA GLN A 29 4.05 -0.35 21.86
C GLN A 29 4.76 -0.70 23.19
N LYS A 30 5.21 0.30 23.95
CA LYS A 30 5.83 0.10 25.27
C LYS A 30 4.82 -0.24 26.36
N PHE A 31 3.52 -0.03 26.10
CA PHE A 31 2.43 -0.27 27.05
C PHE A 31 1.39 -1.26 26.49
N PRO A 32 1.73 -2.57 26.35
CA PRO A 32 0.83 -3.58 25.77
C PRO A 32 -0.51 -3.71 26.50
N VAL A 33 -0.54 -3.35 27.77
CA VAL A 33 -1.78 -3.33 28.61
C VAL A 33 -2.88 -2.42 28.01
N LEU A 34 -2.52 -1.46 27.14
CA LEU A 34 -3.46 -0.57 26.47
C LEU A 34 -4.05 -1.17 25.18
N PHE A 35 -3.47 -2.22 24.62
CA PHE A 35 -3.94 -2.80 23.35
C PHE A 35 -5.42 -3.26 23.38
N PRO A 36 -5.94 -3.91 24.44
CA PRO A 36 -7.37 -4.25 24.48
C PRO A 36 -8.29 -3.03 24.38
N VAL A 37 -7.86 -1.88 24.90
CA VAL A 37 -8.63 -0.62 24.78
C VAL A 37 -8.56 -0.09 23.36
N VAL A 38 -7.38 -0.13 22.72
CA VAL A 38 -7.18 0.29 21.34
C VAL A 38 -8.00 -0.59 20.40
N ASP A 39 -7.97 -1.92 20.58
CA ASP A 39 -8.79 -2.86 19.80
C ASP A 39 -10.29 -2.56 19.92
N LYS A 40 -10.78 -2.34 21.14
CA LYS A 40 -12.18 -1.98 21.35
C LYS A 40 -12.57 -0.71 20.58
N LEU A 41 -11.64 0.25 20.46
CA LEU A 41 -11.88 1.52 19.76
C LEU A 41 -11.79 1.38 18.24
N PHE A 42 -10.82 0.62 17.72
CA PHE A 42 -10.43 0.67 16.30
C PHE A 42 -10.62 -0.63 15.54
N THR A 43 -10.76 -1.78 16.19
CA THR A 43 -10.91 -3.09 15.54
C THR A 43 -12.38 -3.51 15.45
N TYR A 44 -12.73 -4.21 14.38
CA TYR A 44 -14.00 -4.91 14.20
C TYR A 44 -13.71 -6.28 13.59
N LYS A 45 -14.07 -7.35 14.30
CA LYS A 45 -13.87 -8.73 13.87
C LYS A 45 -15.19 -9.34 13.44
N ASN A 46 -15.21 -9.94 12.27
CA ASN A 46 -16.34 -10.70 11.76
C ASN A 46 -15.82 -11.78 10.78
N PRO A 47 -16.15 -13.07 10.98
CA PRO A 47 -15.66 -14.16 10.12
C PRO A 47 -16.00 -13.98 8.64
N THR A 48 -17.11 -13.32 8.30
CA THR A 48 -17.52 -13.06 6.91
C THR A 48 -16.56 -12.15 6.15
N LEU A 49 -15.65 -11.44 6.86
CA LEU A 49 -14.64 -10.58 6.27
C LEU A 49 -13.32 -11.28 6.03
N SER A 50 -13.14 -12.47 6.61
CA SER A 50 -11.87 -13.19 6.53
C SER A 50 -11.75 -13.92 5.21
N GLN A 51 -10.54 -13.90 4.63
CA GLN A 51 -10.21 -14.66 3.43
C GLN A 51 -8.76 -15.16 3.50
N THR A 52 -8.51 -16.32 2.88
CA THR A 52 -7.16 -16.85 2.72
C THR A 52 -6.73 -16.67 1.28
N ILE A 53 -5.65 -15.94 1.06
CA ILE A 53 -5.11 -15.62 -0.26
C ILE A 53 -3.63 -16.00 -0.26
N GLN A 54 -3.22 -16.88 -1.18
CA GLN A 54 -1.82 -17.30 -1.37
C GLN A 54 -1.13 -17.70 -0.06
N GLY A 55 -1.83 -18.49 0.77
CA GLY A 55 -1.34 -19.00 2.05
C GLY A 55 -1.40 -18.04 3.24
N ASN A 56 -1.75 -16.78 3.02
CA ASN A 56 -1.93 -15.77 4.07
C ASN A 56 -3.41 -15.62 4.44
N THR A 57 -3.73 -15.60 5.72
CA THR A 57 -5.08 -15.32 6.22
C THR A 57 -5.19 -13.85 6.60
N TYR A 58 -6.15 -13.17 5.98
CA TYR A 58 -6.50 -11.77 6.19
C TYR A 58 -7.82 -11.72 6.97
N ASP A 59 -7.81 -11.23 8.21
CA ASP A 59 -9.01 -11.14 9.07
C ASP A 59 -10.08 -10.19 8.50
N ASN A 60 -9.69 -9.29 7.61
CA ASN A 60 -10.56 -8.37 6.89
C ASN A 60 -9.84 -7.82 5.64
N PRO A 61 -10.58 -7.27 4.65
CA PRO A 61 -10.01 -6.86 3.38
C PRO A 61 -9.26 -5.53 3.39
N ILE A 62 -9.25 -4.77 4.50
CA ILE A 62 -8.69 -3.41 4.54
C ILE A 62 -7.27 -3.44 5.10
N GLY A 63 -6.28 -3.14 4.26
CA GLY A 63 -4.87 -3.04 4.62
C GLY A 63 -4.36 -1.60 4.67
N LEU A 64 -3.19 -1.43 5.29
CA LEU A 64 -2.42 -0.18 5.28
C LEU A 64 -1.46 -0.19 4.08
N ALA A 65 -1.52 0.85 3.25
CA ALA A 65 -0.57 1.02 2.15
C ALA A 65 0.81 1.48 2.63
N ALA A 66 1.84 1.14 1.84
CA ALA A 66 3.22 1.56 2.09
C ALA A 66 3.41 3.07 2.27
N GLY A 67 4.47 3.43 2.99
CA GLY A 67 4.89 4.81 3.22
C GLY A 67 4.48 5.38 4.58
N PHE A 68 3.63 4.68 5.34
CA PHE A 68 3.29 5.10 6.70
C PHE A 68 4.39 4.72 7.69
N ASP A 69 4.73 3.47 7.79
CA ASP A 69 5.90 3.00 8.56
C ASP A 69 7.06 2.65 7.61
N LYS A 70 7.90 3.65 7.33
CA LYS A 70 9.00 3.54 6.37
C LYS A 70 10.20 2.74 6.88
N SER A 71 10.20 2.38 8.15
CA SER A 71 11.37 1.81 8.84
C SER A 71 11.04 0.59 9.68
N CYS A 72 9.85 0.03 9.53
CA CYS A 72 9.35 -1.16 10.24
C CYS A 72 9.40 -0.98 11.78
N GLU A 73 9.06 0.21 12.27
CA GLU A 73 9.21 0.56 13.68
C GLU A 73 7.99 0.28 14.52
N VAL A 74 6.78 0.29 13.90
CA VAL A 74 5.51 0.28 14.64
C VAL A 74 4.47 -0.75 14.14
N PRO A 75 4.85 -1.90 13.56
CA PRO A 75 3.89 -2.87 13.03
C PRO A 75 2.93 -3.36 14.10
N LYS A 76 3.41 -3.63 15.32
CA LYS A 76 2.59 -4.07 16.43
C LYS A 76 1.51 -3.07 16.84
N ALA A 77 1.83 -1.78 16.88
CA ALA A 77 0.83 -0.76 17.19
C ALA A 77 -0.18 -0.58 16.04
N LEU A 78 0.28 -0.73 14.80
CA LEU A 78 -0.56 -0.59 13.60
C LEU A 78 -1.59 -1.72 13.48
N GLU A 79 -1.27 -2.97 13.85
CA GLU A 79 -2.23 -4.07 13.79
C GLU A 79 -3.45 -3.81 14.68
N HIS A 80 -3.26 -3.16 15.84
CA HIS A 80 -4.34 -2.78 16.76
C HIS A 80 -5.21 -1.61 16.26
N LEU A 81 -4.89 -1.02 15.09
CA LEU A 81 -5.77 -0.08 14.39
C LEU A 81 -6.76 -0.79 13.45
N GLY A 82 -6.81 -2.12 13.48
CA GLY A 82 -7.83 -2.94 12.82
C GLY A 82 -7.57 -3.24 11.35
N PHE A 83 -6.35 -3.08 10.87
CA PHE A 83 -5.97 -3.48 9.51
C PHE A 83 -5.90 -5.00 9.38
N GLY A 84 -6.32 -5.54 8.23
CA GLY A 84 -6.16 -6.94 7.85
C GLY A 84 -4.76 -7.27 7.32
N ALA A 85 -4.00 -6.27 6.89
CA ALA A 85 -2.61 -6.39 6.46
C ALA A 85 -1.88 -5.05 6.58
N LEU A 86 -0.54 -5.11 6.68
CA LEU A 86 0.33 -3.93 6.71
C LEU A 86 1.37 -4.01 5.59
N GLU A 87 1.44 -3.00 4.73
CA GLU A 87 2.55 -2.82 3.79
C GLU A 87 3.51 -1.76 4.34
N LEU A 88 4.71 -2.19 4.76
CA LEU A 88 5.74 -1.35 5.37
C LEU A 88 6.80 -0.93 4.34
N GLY A 89 7.48 0.18 4.59
CA GLY A 89 8.52 0.69 3.69
C GLY A 89 8.00 1.84 2.82
N GLY A 90 8.60 2.25 1.62
CA GLY A 90 9.59 1.52 0.79
C GLY A 90 11.00 1.42 1.37
N ILE A 91 11.45 0.22 1.41
CA ILE A 91 12.79 -0.13 1.86
C ILE A 91 13.74 -0.21 0.66
N THR A 92 14.95 0.31 0.84
CA THR A 92 16.04 0.19 -0.13
C THR A 92 17.23 -0.54 0.50
N PRO A 93 18.16 -1.14 -0.27
CA PRO A 93 19.30 -1.84 0.30
C PRO A 93 20.12 -0.99 1.27
N LYS A 94 20.46 0.22 0.88
CA LYS A 94 21.20 1.18 1.71
C LYS A 94 20.25 2.24 2.26
N PRO A 95 20.53 2.82 3.43
CA PRO A 95 19.79 3.99 3.93
C PRO A 95 19.92 5.16 2.97
N GLN A 96 18.87 5.96 2.86
CA GLN A 96 18.92 7.21 2.09
C GLN A 96 17.97 8.26 2.69
N PRO A 97 18.33 9.55 2.60
CA PRO A 97 17.57 10.64 3.22
C PRO A 97 16.28 10.98 2.45
N GLY A 98 16.18 10.54 1.19
CA GLY A 98 15.13 10.98 0.27
C GLY A 98 15.39 12.37 -0.32
N ASN A 99 14.34 12.98 -0.86
CA ASN A 99 14.42 14.29 -1.49
C ASN A 99 14.45 15.42 -0.43
N PRO A 100 14.90 16.65 -0.77
CA PRO A 100 14.88 17.81 0.13
C PRO A 100 13.47 18.13 0.64
N GLN A 101 13.41 18.66 1.87
CA GLN A 101 12.16 19.18 2.46
C GLN A 101 11.92 20.65 2.04
N PRO A 102 10.63 21.11 1.98
CA PRO A 102 9.39 20.36 2.24
C PRO A 102 9.06 19.41 1.08
N ARG A 103 8.53 18.24 1.42
CA ARG A 103 8.27 17.16 0.45
C ARG A 103 6.96 16.42 0.67
N MET A 104 6.08 16.96 1.51
CA MET A 104 4.72 16.47 1.74
C MET A 104 3.78 17.66 1.92
N PHE A 105 2.66 17.65 1.20
CA PHE A 105 1.70 18.75 1.15
C PHE A 105 0.29 18.21 1.29
N ARG A 106 -0.55 18.89 2.08
CA ARG A 106 -1.96 18.56 2.21
C ARG A 106 -2.77 19.44 1.25
N LEU A 107 -3.75 18.81 0.62
CA LEU A 107 -4.75 19.45 -0.23
C LEU A 107 -6.11 19.18 0.43
N LEU A 108 -6.45 19.98 1.44
CA LEU A 108 -7.58 19.69 2.33
C LEU A 108 -8.92 19.85 1.61
N GLU A 109 -9.01 20.78 0.69
CA GLU A 109 -10.20 21.05 -0.13
C GLU A 109 -10.50 19.89 -1.08
N ASP A 110 -9.47 19.08 -1.40
CA ASP A 110 -9.55 17.99 -2.38
C ASP A 110 -9.47 16.59 -1.70
N ASP A 111 -9.45 16.50 -0.37
CA ASP A 111 -9.19 15.27 0.38
C ASP A 111 -7.97 14.53 -0.16
N ALA A 112 -6.85 15.24 -0.35
CA ALA A 112 -5.69 14.75 -1.06
C ALA A 112 -4.36 15.13 -0.39
N LEU A 113 -3.29 14.44 -0.82
CA LEU A 113 -1.91 14.71 -0.42
C LEU A 113 -1.03 14.69 -1.67
N ILE A 114 -0.04 15.58 -1.73
CA ILE A 114 1.08 15.49 -2.67
C ILE A 114 2.33 15.16 -1.88
N ASN A 115 3.14 14.23 -2.40
CA ASN A 115 4.42 13.89 -1.81
C ASN A 115 5.51 13.67 -2.86
N ARG A 116 6.76 14.02 -2.48
CA ARG A 116 7.98 13.75 -3.22
C ARG A 116 9.07 13.19 -2.30
N MET A 117 8.72 12.13 -1.55
CA MET A 117 9.56 11.60 -0.47
C MET A 117 10.91 11.05 -0.93
N GLY A 118 10.97 10.36 -2.09
CA GLY A 118 12.21 9.80 -2.65
C GLY A 118 12.77 8.62 -1.85
N PHE A 119 11.90 7.71 -1.36
CA PHE A 119 12.27 6.51 -0.59
C PHE A 119 13.19 6.79 0.61
N ASN A 120 12.88 7.81 1.40
CA ASN A 120 13.60 8.05 2.65
C ASN A 120 13.38 6.89 3.62
N ASN A 121 14.46 6.18 3.96
CA ASN A 121 14.43 5.03 4.86
C ASN A 121 15.81 4.75 5.48
N ILE A 122 15.86 3.85 6.45
CA ILE A 122 17.06 3.51 7.23
C ILE A 122 17.88 2.35 6.66
N GLY A 123 17.50 1.83 5.46
CA GLY A 123 18.11 0.67 4.81
C GLY A 123 17.62 -0.67 5.36
N MET A 124 17.77 -1.72 4.54
CA MET A 124 17.19 -3.03 4.77
C MET A 124 17.61 -3.69 6.10
N ASN A 125 18.90 -3.64 6.45
CA ASN A 125 19.40 -4.34 7.64
C ASN A 125 18.81 -3.78 8.93
N LYS A 126 18.73 -2.45 9.04
CA LYS A 126 18.18 -1.78 10.24
C LYS A 126 16.66 -1.94 10.29
N ALA A 127 15.98 -1.88 9.14
CA ALA A 127 14.54 -2.11 9.05
C ALA A 127 14.19 -3.55 9.45
N LEU A 128 14.94 -4.56 9.00
CA LEU A 128 14.76 -5.95 9.43
C LEU A 128 14.97 -6.11 10.95
N SER A 129 16.01 -5.47 11.51
CA SER A 129 16.22 -5.47 12.95
C SER A 129 15.05 -4.87 13.74
N HIS A 130 14.39 -3.84 13.19
CA HIS A 130 13.19 -3.27 13.80
C HIS A 130 12.00 -4.23 13.69
N LEU A 131 11.79 -4.83 12.51
CA LEU A 131 10.70 -5.76 12.29
C LEU A 131 10.76 -6.94 13.26
N ARG A 132 11.92 -7.56 13.40
CA ARG A 132 12.16 -8.73 14.28
C ARG A 132 11.97 -8.44 15.78
N LYS A 133 12.06 -7.18 16.19
CA LYS A 133 11.80 -6.77 17.59
C LYS A 133 10.32 -6.68 17.94
N ASN A 134 9.47 -6.68 16.94
CA ASN A 134 8.03 -6.51 17.09
C ASN A 134 7.31 -7.82 16.74
N ALA A 135 6.61 -8.43 17.69
CA ALA A 135 5.67 -9.52 17.41
C ALA A 135 4.37 -8.92 16.86
N TYR A 136 3.88 -9.43 15.74
CA TYR A 136 2.62 -9.06 15.09
C TYR A 136 1.92 -10.32 14.58
N GLN A 137 0.61 -10.24 14.34
CA GLN A 137 -0.22 -11.39 13.93
C GLN A 137 -0.81 -11.22 12.54
N VAL A 138 -1.03 -9.98 12.09
CA VAL A 138 -1.55 -9.72 10.74
C VAL A 138 -0.47 -9.93 9.67
N PRO A 139 -0.85 -10.29 8.43
CA PRO A 139 0.09 -10.34 7.32
C PRO A 139 0.83 -9.00 7.15
N VAL A 140 2.16 -9.08 7.15
CA VAL A 140 3.04 -7.93 6.95
C VAL A 140 3.83 -8.11 5.68
N GLY A 141 3.80 -7.11 4.81
CA GLY A 141 4.60 -7.06 3.59
C GLY A 141 5.61 -5.93 3.58
N ILE A 142 6.66 -6.09 2.79
CA ILE A 142 7.67 -5.06 2.54
C ILE A 142 7.51 -4.49 1.14
N ASN A 143 7.30 -3.17 1.06
CA ASN A 143 7.40 -2.40 -0.16
C ASN A 143 8.88 -2.16 -0.46
N VAL A 144 9.33 -2.65 -1.60
CA VAL A 144 10.73 -2.64 -2.02
C VAL A 144 10.96 -1.56 -3.06
N GLY A 145 11.92 -0.71 -2.81
CA GLY A 145 12.37 0.33 -3.73
C GLY A 145 13.85 0.22 -4.06
N VAL A 146 14.31 1.08 -4.96
CA VAL A 146 15.71 1.16 -5.38
C VAL A 146 16.42 2.35 -4.74
N ASN A 147 17.70 2.23 -4.47
CA ASN A 147 18.51 3.39 -4.06
C ASN A 147 18.65 4.38 -5.23
N LYS A 148 18.59 5.67 -4.91
CA LYS A 148 18.72 6.74 -5.90
C LYS A 148 20.01 6.68 -6.69
N MET A 149 21.10 6.23 -6.05
CA MET A 149 22.43 6.16 -6.63
C MET A 149 22.71 4.84 -7.37
N THR A 150 21.77 3.89 -7.37
CA THR A 150 21.94 2.63 -8.11
C THR A 150 21.81 2.89 -9.60
N PRO A 151 22.85 2.55 -10.41
CA PRO A 151 22.78 2.67 -11.87
C PRO A 151 21.59 1.92 -12.44
N TYR A 152 21.08 2.41 -13.55
CA TYR A 152 19.88 1.88 -14.23
C TYR A 152 19.96 0.37 -14.45
N GLU A 153 21.06 -0.12 -14.97
CA GLU A 153 21.27 -1.53 -15.33
C GLU A 153 21.38 -2.45 -14.10
N ALA A 154 21.55 -1.88 -12.90
CA ALA A 154 21.69 -2.63 -11.66
C ALA A 154 20.47 -2.53 -10.73
N ARG A 155 19.41 -1.78 -11.10
CA ARG A 155 18.25 -1.53 -10.23
C ARG A 155 17.53 -2.80 -9.82
N TYR A 156 17.41 -3.78 -10.71
CA TYR A 156 16.79 -5.07 -10.38
C TYR A 156 17.48 -5.78 -9.22
N GLN A 157 18.79 -5.58 -9.04
CA GLN A 157 19.56 -6.18 -7.94
C GLN A 157 19.14 -5.61 -6.57
N ASP A 158 18.70 -4.35 -6.53
CA ASP A 158 18.23 -3.73 -5.28
C ASP A 158 16.94 -4.40 -4.79
N TYR A 159 16.00 -4.72 -5.69
CA TYR A 159 14.81 -5.50 -5.35
C TYR A 159 15.19 -6.87 -4.79
N ILE A 160 16.07 -7.60 -5.48
CA ILE A 160 16.52 -8.94 -5.08
C ILE A 160 17.18 -8.90 -3.69
N LYS A 161 18.09 -7.95 -3.43
CA LYS A 161 18.79 -7.83 -2.13
C LYS A 161 17.80 -7.64 -0.97
N VAL A 162 16.79 -6.79 -1.15
CA VAL A 162 15.79 -6.57 -0.10
C VAL A 162 14.91 -7.80 0.08
N ILE A 163 14.43 -8.43 -1.01
CA ILE A 163 13.62 -9.66 -0.95
C ILE A 163 14.40 -10.77 -0.24
N ASP A 164 15.64 -11.01 -0.62
CA ASP A 164 16.52 -12.03 0.01
C ASP A 164 16.70 -11.77 1.51
N THR A 165 16.85 -10.52 1.88
CA THR A 165 17.03 -10.11 3.29
C THR A 165 15.80 -10.39 4.15
N PHE A 166 14.58 -10.23 3.62
CA PHE A 166 13.33 -10.31 4.39
C PHE A 166 12.51 -11.59 4.15
N LYS A 167 12.89 -12.48 3.23
CA LYS A 167 12.07 -13.61 2.75
C LYS A 167 11.58 -14.59 3.82
N HIS A 168 12.20 -14.61 5.01
CA HIS A 168 11.78 -15.46 6.12
C HIS A 168 11.02 -14.71 7.22
N ASP A 169 10.80 -13.40 7.06
CA ASP A 169 10.28 -12.54 8.12
C ASP A 169 8.97 -11.84 7.73
N VAL A 170 8.47 -12.04 6.49
CA VAL A 170 7.30 -11.33 5.97
C VAL A 170 6.32 -12.24 5.25
N SER A 171 5.09 -11.79 5.10
CA SER A 171 4.01 -12.52 4.46
C SER A 171 3.93 -12.27 2.95
N PHE A 172 4.45 -11.13 2.46
CA PHE A 172 4.48 -10.78 1.03
C PHE A 172 5.50 -9.68 0.75
N PHE A 173 5.82 -9.50 -0.52
CA PHE A 173 6.61 -8.37 -1.01
C PHE A 173 5.81 -7.54 -2.02
N THR A 174 6.15 -6.25 -2.09
CA THR A 174 5.67 -5.37 -3.16
C THR A 174 6.86 -4.75 -3.87
N VAL A 175 7.07 -5.12 -5.11
CA VAL A 175 8.05 -4.47 -6.01
C VAL A 175 7.44 -3.16 -6.50
N ASN A 176 8.02 -2.04 -6.10
CA ASN A 176 7.51 -0.71 -6.41
C ASN A 176 8.29 -0.07 -7.56
N ILE A 177 7.74 -0.18 -8.78
CA ILE A 177 8.29 0.45 -9.99
C ILE A 177 7.58 1.76 -10.36
N SER A 178 6.68 2.25 -9.51
CA SER A 178 5.71 3.31 -9.84
C SER A 178 5.97 4.63 -9.15
N SER A 179 7.11 4.80 -8.44
CA SER A 179 7.39 6.05 -7.72
C SER A 179 7.68 7.19 -8.71
N PRO A 180 6.86 8.26 -8.74
CA PRO A 180 7.13 9.42 -9.57
C PRO A 180 8.31 10.28 -9.05
N ASN A 181 8.80 9.95 -7.87
CA ASN A 181 9.76 10.74 -7.10
C ASN A 181 11.19 10.19 -7.18
N THR A 182 11.40 9.13 -7.96
CA THR A 182 12.71 8.57 -8.28
C THR A 182 12.92 8.74 -9.78
N GLU A 183 13.97 9.44 -10.15
CA GLU A 183 14.30 9.77 -11.54
C GLU A 183 14.33 8.50 -12.40
N ASN A 184 13.61 8.52 -13.51
CA ASN A 184 13.52 7.41 -14.48
C ASN A 184 12.96 6.07 -13.93
N LEU A 185 12.40 6.00 -12.71
CA LEU A 185 11.79 4.76 -12.24
C LEU A 185 10.48 4.43 -12.99
N GLN A 186 9.84 5.44 -13.58
CA GLN A 186 8.67 5.22 -14.46
C GLN A 186 9.03 4.71 -15.85
N ASN A 187 10.31 4.71 -16.22
CA ASN A 187 10.81 4.14 -17.47
C ASN A 187 10.87 2.60 -17.44
N PHE A 188 10.43 1.93 -16.36
CA PHE A 188 10.03 0.51 -16.41
C PHE A 188 8.87 0.24 -17.39
N HIS A 189 8.37 1.26 -18.09
CA HIS A 189 7.65 1.14 -19.35
C HIS A 189 8.59 0.86 -20.53
N ASP A 190 9.91 1.03 -20.37
CA ASP A 190 10.91 0.50 -21.28
C ASP A 190 10.89 -1.03 -21.15
N LYS A 191 10.46 -1.70 -22.21
CA LYS A 191 10.28 -3.15 -22.25
C LYS A 191 11.52 -3.91 -21.79
N ASP A 192 12.71 -3.35 -22.02
CA ASP A 192 13.97 -4.00 -21.71
C ASP A 192 14.27 -4.01 -20.20
N GLU A 193 14.06 -2.89 -19.47
CA GLU A 193 14.26 -2.85 -18.02
C GLU A 193 13.24 -3.74 -17.28
N PHE A 194 11.98 -3.68 -17.69
CA PHE A 194 10.95 -4.52 -17.10
C PHE A 194 11.22 -6.01 -17.35
N SER A 195 11.63 -6.36 -18.57
CA SER A 195 12.02 -7.73 -18.93
C SER A 195 13.22 -8.22 -18.09
N MET A 196 14.25 -7.38 -17.92
CA MET A 196 15.40 -7.72 -17.06
C MET A 196 14.97 -7.97 -15.61
N LEU A 197 14.08 -7.13 -15.06
CA LEU A 197 13.54 -7.31 -13.72
C LEU A 197 12.78 -8.64 -13.61
N CYS A 198 11.89 -8.95 -14.55
CA CYS A 198 11.11 -10.18 -14.58
C CYS A 198 12.02 -11.41 -14.64
N GLN A 199 12.99 -11.44 -15.56
CA GLN A 199 13.95 -12.53 -15.69
C GLN A 199 14.76 -12.74 -14.41
N ALA A 200 15.26 -11.66 -13.83
CA ALA A 200 16.06 -11.71 -12.61
C ALA A 200 15.25 -12.22 -11.41
N LEU A 201 13.99 -11.75 -11.24
CA LEU A 201 13.11 -12.21 -10.18
C LEU A 201 12.72 -13.68 -10.34
N THR A 202 12.38 -14.11 -11.55
CA THR A 202 12.04 -15.51 -11.86
C THR A 202 13.21 -16.44 -11.56
N ALA A 203 14.42 -16.08 -12.00
CA ALA A 203 15.64 -16.82 -11.71
C ALA A 203 15.93 -16.89 -10.20
N PHE A 204 15.79 -15.75 -9.51
CA PHE A 204 16.00 -15.66 -8.07
C PHE A 204 14.97 -16.51 -7.28
N LYS A 205 13.68 -16.39 -7.60
CA LYS A 205 12.62 -17.21 -6.95
C LYS A 205 12.96 -18.71 -7.05
N LYS A 206 13.36 -19.16 -8.25
CA LYS A 206 13.71 -20.56 -8.49
C LYS A 206 14.99 -21.00 -7.77
N GLN A 207 16.05 -20.16 -7.79
CA GLN A 207 17.35 -20.49 -7.22
C GLN A 207 17.32 -20.54 -5.68
N HIS A 208 16.50 -19.70 -5.04
CA HIS A 208 16.46 -19.52 -3.59
C HIS A 208 15.17 -20.05 -2.94
N ASP A 209 14.36 -20.80 -3.70
CA ASP A 209 13.10 -21.41 -3.24
C ASP A 209 12.19 -20.41 -2.50
N VAL A 210 12.01 -19.23 -3.10
CA VAL A 210 11.20 -18.16 -2.50
C VAL A 210 9.72 -18.45 -2.72
N THR A 211 9.04 -18.81 -1.65
CA THR A 211 7.59 -19.13 -1.64
C THR A 211 6.71 -17.96 -1.22
N VAL A 212 7.31 -16.90 -0.67
CA VAL A 212 6.60 -15.68 -0.26
C VAL A 212 6.08 -14.94 -1.49
N PRO A 213 4.78 -14.61 -1.57
CA PRO A 213 4.21 -13.89 -2.71
C PRO A 213 4.89 -12.55 -2.98
N ILE A 214 5.09 -12.23 -4.25
CA ILE A 214 5.69 -10.97 -4.72
C ILE A 214 4.67 -10.25 -5.60
N TYR A 215 4.21 -9.08 -5.17
CA TYR A 215 3.26 -8.23 -5.90
C TYR A 215 3.97 -7.10 -6.64
N LEU A 216 3.41 -6.68 -7.76
CA LEU A 216 3.89 -5.51 -8.52
C LEU A 216 2.99 -4.30 -8.27
N LYS A 217 3.55 -3.15 -7.87
CA LYS A 217 2.79 -1.91 -7.68
C LYS A 217 2.97 -0.96 -8.85
N LEU A 218 1.87 -0.70 -9.56
CA LEU A 218 1.83 0.14 -10.75
C LEU A 218 1.38 1.58 -10.42
N THR A 219 1.65 2.49 -11.35
CA THR A 219 1.22 3.89 -11.26
C THR A 219 -0.24 4.07 -11.63
N SER A 220 -0.92 5.06 -11.04
CA SER A 220 -2.24 5.50 -11.52
C SER A 220 -2.19 6.14 -12.92
N ASP A 221 -1.02 6.52 -13.40
CA ASP A 221 -0.85 7.11 -14.75
C ASP A 221 -0.77 6.07 -15.86
N MET A 222 -0.84 4.77 -15.53
CA MET A 222 -0.93 3.67 -16.48
C MET A 222 -2.20 3.82 -17.34
N ASP A 223 -2.07 3.70 -18.66
CA ASP A 223 -3.21 3.56 -19.56
C ASP A 223 -3.54 2.08 -19.81
N PHE A 224 -4.66 1.82 -20.47
CA PHE A 224 -5.11 0.46 -20.72
C PHE A 224 -4.21 -0.31 -21.70
N ASP A 225 -3.65 0.36 -22.71
CA ASP A 225 -2.76 -0.26 -23.69
C ASP A 225 -1.45 -0.65 -23.04
N GLY A 226 -0.88 0.23 -22.21
CA GLY A 226 0.32 -0.06 -21.42
C GLY A 226 0.09 -1.23 -20.44
N LEU A 227 -1.04 -1.23 -19.73
CA LEU A 227 -1.38 -2.33 -18.83
C LEU A 227 -1.54 -3.64 -19.61
N LYS A 228 -2.26 -3.63 -20.73
CA LYS A 228 -2.44 -4.81 -21.61
C LYS A 228 -1.10 -5.37 -22.10
N ALA A 229 -0.19 -4.50 -22.50
CA ALA A 229 1.12 -4.91 -22.97
C ALA A 229 1.99 -5.56 -21.89
N LEU A 230 1.85 -5.15 -20.62
CA LEU A 230 2.64 -5.66 -19.51
C LEU A 230 2.03 -6.88 -18.82
N LEU A 231 0.71 -7.05 -18.87
CA LEU A 231 -0.01 -8.11 -18.14
C LEU A 231 0.54 -9.52 -18.36
N PRO A 232 0.91 -9.97 -19.59
CA PRO A 232 1.46 -11.32 -19.78
C PRO A 232 2.73 -11.55 -18.94
N ALA A 233 3.68 -10.62 -18.97
CA ALA A 233 4.91 -10.72 -18.18
C ALA A 233 4.65 -10.55 -16.67
N ILE A 234 3.65 -9.74 -16.29
CA ILE A 234 3.23 -9.57 -14.89
C ILE A 234 2.68 -10.88 -14.35
N THR A 235 1.74 -11.51 -15.05
CA THR A 235 1.09 -12.75 -14.58
C THR A 235 2.03 -13.94 -14.55
N GLU A 236 3.07 -13.95 -15.38
CA GLU A 236 4.11 -14.97 -15.38
C GLU A 236 5.10 -14.81 -14.20
N THR A 237 5.42 -13.57 -13.82
CA THR A 237 6.50 -13.27 -12.86
C THR A 237 6.01 -13.03 -11.44
N PHE A 238 4.89 -12.31 -11.30
CA PHE A 238 4.35 -11.83 -10.02
C PHE A 238 3.13 -12.63 -9.60
N ASP A 239 2.86 -12.62 -8.32
CA ASP A 239 1.75 -13.34 -7.71
C ASP A 239 0.49 -12.44 -7.55
N GLY A 240 0.57 -11.18 -7.96
CA GLY A 240 -0.51 -10.20 -7.95
C GLY A 240 -0.06 -8.80 -8.31
N ILE A 241 -1.02 -7.87 -8.48
CA ILE A 241 -0.77 -6.45 -8.74
C ILE A 241 -1.46 -5.55 -7.72
N ILE A 242 -0.84 -4.39 -7.46
CA ILE A 242 -1.42 -3.32 -6.66
C ILE A 242 -1.74 -2.13 -7.58
N LEU A 243 -3.03 -1.84 -7.73
CA LEU A 243 -3.58 -0.76 -8.56
C LEU A 243 -4.28 0.29 -7.68
N ALA A 244 -3.74 1.50 -7.56
CA ALA A 244 -2.48 1.93 -8.09
C ALA A 244 -1.79 2.91 -7.13
N ASN A 245 -0.55 3.26 -7.41
CA ASN A 245 0.20 4.28 -6.68
C ASN A 245 -0.35 5.70 -7.01
N THR A 246 0.40 6.72 -6.72
CA THR A 246 0.09 8.13 -6.96
C THR A 246 0.07 8.49 -8.45
N THR A 247 -0.50 9.66 -8.78
CA THR A 247 -0.53 10.24 -10.13
C THR A 247 0.23 11.57 -10.17
N ARG A 248 0.70 11.95 -11.35
CA ARG A 248 1.21 13.31 -11.64
C ARG A 248 0.13 14.26 -12.13
N GLN A 249 -1.06 13.77 -12.46
CA GLN A 249 -2.18 14.60 -12.93
C GLN A 249 -2.73 15.47 -11.79
N ARG A 250 -3.26 16.64 -12.16
CA ARG A 250 -3.73 17.67 -11.22
C ARG A 250 -5.15 18.15 -11.56
N ASP A 251 -5.82 17.48 -12.50
CA ASP A 251 -7.12 17.89 -13.01
C ASP A 251 -8.17 17.88 -11.88
N GLY A 252 -9.01 18.92 -11.89
CA GLY A 252 -10.11 19.08 -10.93
C GLY A 252 -9.71 19.48 -9.53
N LEU A 253 -8.42 19.75 -9.24
CA LEU A 253 -7.98 20.19 -7.92
C LEU A 253 -8.22 21.68 -7.70
N THR A 254 -8.66 22.02 -6.49
CA THR A 254 -8.98 23.38 -6.06
C THR A 254 -7.95 23.98 -5.11
N SER A 255 -7.26 23.14 -4.33
CA SER A 255 -6.27 23.57 -3.34
C SER A 255 -5.12 24.40 -3.94
N ALA A 256 -4.64 25.39 -3.21
CA ALA A 256 -3.46 26.18 -3.60
C ALA A 256 -2.20 25.33 -3.77
N ASN A 257 -2.07 24.25 -2.99
CA ASN A 257 -0.93 23.33 -3.07
C ASN A 257 -0.91 22.43 -4.32
N LYS A 258 -1.91 22.51 -5.21
CA LYS A 258 -1.95 21.72 -6.46
C LYS A 258 -0.76 21.99 -7.40
N VAL A 259 -0.09 23.11 -7.23
CA VAL A 259 1.10 23.51 -8.02
C VAL A 259 2.37 22.75 -7.61
N GLU A 260 2.34 22.05 -6.48
CA GLU A 260 3.50 21.32 -5.97
C GLU A 260 3.81 20.08 -6.82
N GLU A 261 5.11 19.86 -7.02
CA GLU A 261 5.60 18.66 -7.68
C GLU A 261 5.51 17.43 -6.77
N GLY A 262 5.37 16.25 -7.39
CA GLY A 262 5.31 14.97 -6.68
C GLY A 262 4.11 14.12 -7.06
N GLY A 263 3.95 13.01 -6.38
CA GLY A 263 2.81 12.10 -6.54
C GLY A 263 1.60 12.58 -5.75
N LEU A 264 0.47 12.76 -6.43
CA LEU A 264 -0.84 13.04 -5.84
C LEU A 264 -1.49 11.74 -5.40
N SER A 265 -2.00 11.71 -4.18
CA SER A 265 -2.85 10.64 -3.62
C SER A 265 -4.10 11.27 -3.01
N GLY A 266 -5.19 10.52 -2.90
CA GLY A 266 -6.44 10.99 -2.31
C GLY A 266 -7.65 10.69 -3.17
N ARG A 267 -8.76 11.37 -2.88
CA ARG A 267 -10.08 11.09 -3.45
C ARG A 267 -10.12 11.11 -4.98
N SER A 268 -9.38 12.00 -5.60
CA SER A 268 -9.34 12.16 -7.07
C SER A 268 -8.86 10.92 -7.84
N LEU A 269 -8.18 9.96 -7.15
CA LEU A 269 -7.69 8.75 -7.80
C LEU A 269 -8.76 7.65 -7.95
N PHE A 270 -9.87 7.73 -7.23
CA PHE A 270 -10.81 6.62 -7.08
C PHE A 270 -11.35 6.10 -8.40
N GLU A 271 -11.98 6.96 -9.19
CA GLU A 271 -12.64 6.54 -10.45
C GLU A 271 -11.63 6.03 -11.49
N ARG A 272 -10.43 6.61 -11.50
CA ARG A 272 -9.36 6.16 -12.40
C ARG A 272 -8.86 4.77 -12.03
N ASN A 273 -8.55 4.56 -10.75
CA ASN A 273 -8.04 3.28 -10.26
C ASN A 273 -9.11 2.18 -10.35
N LEU A 274 -10.37 2.54 -10.14
CA LEU A 274 -11.50 1.64 -10.32
C LEU A 274 -11.56 1.07 -11.75
N LYS A 275 -11.36 1.94 -12.76
CA LYS A 275 -11.32 1.54 -14.18
C LYS A 275 -10.13 0.61 -14.47
N LEU A 276 -8.95 0.90 -13.90
CA LEU A 276 -7.77 0.05 -14.04
C LEU A 276 -7.97 -1.34 -13.41
N ILE A 277 -8.58 -1.39 -12.22
CA ILE A 277 -8.90 -2.63 -11.51
C ILE A 277 -9.87 -3.47 -12.33
N LYS A 278 -10.99 -2.88 -12.79
CA LYS A 278 -11.97 -3.57 -13.65
C LYS A 278 -11.30 -4.13 -14.89
N TYR A 279 -10.52 -3.31 -15.59
CA TYR A 279 -9.83 -3.74 -16.81
C TYR A 279 -8.85 -4.90 -16.53
N ALA A 280 -8.04 -4.82 -15.49
CA ALA A 280 -7.11 -5.88 -15.12
C ALA A 280 -7.86 -7.19 -14.77
N TYR A 281 -8.94 -7.09 -14.01
CA TYR A 281 -9.78 -8.24 -13.66
C TYR A 281 -10.34 -8.94 -14.89
N GLN A 282 -10.88 -8.18 -15.85
CA GLN A 282 -11.39 -8.71 -17.11
C GLN A 282 -10.30 -9.38 -17.95
N GLN A 283 -9.11 -8.76 -18.06
CA GLN A 283 -8.01 -9.29 -18.86
C GLN A 283 -7.38 -10.55 -18.25
N THR A 284 -7.57 -10.78 -16.95
CA THR A 284 -7.06 -11.97 -16.23
C THR A 284 -8.15 -12.96 -15.88
N ASN A 285 -9.38 -12.80 -16.43
CA ASN A 285 -10.55 -13.63 -16.14
C ASN A 285 -10.83 -13.81 -14.63
N GLY A 286 -10.44 -12.83 -13.81
CA GLY A 286 -10.59 -12.88 -12.35
C GLY A 286 -9.64 -13.83 -11.62
N GLU A 287 -8.71 -14.47 -12.32
CA GLU A 287 -7.82 -15.48 -11.73
C GLU A 287 -6.55 -14.88 -11.08
N PHE A 288 -6.24 -13.60 -11.36
CA PHE A 288 -5.03 -12.95 -10.85
C PHE A 288 -5.36 -11.99 -9.70
N LEU A 289 -4.57 -12.05 -8.63
CA LEU A 289 -4.79 -11.22 -7.45
C LEU A 289 -4.62 -9.73 -7.76
N ILE A 290 -5.66 -8.94 -7.43
CA ILE A 290 -5.64 -7.49 -7.53
C ILE A 290 -5.86 -6.89 -6.15
N ILE A 291 -4.92 -6.03 -5.71
CA ILE A 291 -5.05 -5.22 -4.51
C ILE A 291 -5.38 -3.80 -4.94
N GLY A 292 -6.56 -3.31 -4.56
CA GLY A 292 -7.02 -1.97 -4.92
C GLY A 292 -6.48 -0.92 -3.95
N THR A 293 -5.98 0.20 -4.47
CA THR A 293 -5.55 1.33 -3.63
C THR A 293 -5.80 2.67 -4.31
N GLY A 294 -5.92 3.72 -3.51
CA GLY A 294 -6.11 5.10 -3.95
C GLY A 294 -7.58 5.54 -4.05
N GLY A 295 -7.91 6.57 -3.30
CA GLY A 295 -9.23 7.21 -3.32
C GLY A 295 -10.32 6.55 -2.48
N VAL A 296 -10.02 5.54 -1.71
CA VAL A 296 -10.99 4.83 -0.86
C VAL A 296 -11.18 5.57 0.47
N PHE A 297 -12.34 6.19 0.67
CA PHE A 297 -12.66 7.01 1.85
C PHE A 297 -13.90 6.54 2.62
N SER A 298 -14.66 5.62 2.04
CA SER A 298 -15.90 5.13 2.63
C SER A 298 -16.05 3.61 2.49
N THR A 299 -17.04 3.05 3.18
CA THR A 299 -17.47 1.66 3.01
C THR A 299 -17.90 1.39 1.56
N GLU A 300 -18.66 2.31 1.00
CA GLU A 300 -19.20 2.25 -0.35
C GLU A 300 -18.08 2.21 -1.39
N ASP A 301 -17.02 3.04 -1.20
CA ASP A 301 -15.83 3.02 -2.05
C ASP A 301 -15.14 1.65 -1.99
N ALA A 302 -14.95 1.09 -0.79
CA ALA A 302 -14.32 -0.21 -0.61
C ALA A 302 -15.12 -1.34 -1.29
N ILE A 303 -16.44 -1.38 -1.06
CA ILE A 303 -17.34 -2.36 -1.70
C ILE A 303 -17.30 -2.21 -3.23
N LYS A 304 -17.39 -0.98 -3.74
CA LYS A 304 -17.36 -0.71 -5.19
C LYS A 304 -16.04 -1.20 -5.81
N MET A 305 -14.90 -0.95 -5.13
CA MET A 305 -13.59 -1.38 -5.61
C MET A 305 -13.47 -2.92 -5.62
N MET A 306 -13.99 -3.61 -4.59
CA MET A 306 -14.03 -5.07 -4.55
C MET A 306 -14.95 -5.65 -5.64
N ARG A 307 -16.15 -5.10 -5.82
CA ARG A 307 -17.07 -5.51 -6.88
C ARG A 307 -16.51 -5.33 -8.30
N HIS A 308 -15.50 -4.46 -8.47
CA HIS A 308 -14.78 -4.28 -9.73
C HIS A 308 -13.53 -5.17 -9.85
N GLY A 309 -13.26 -6.06 -8.88
CA GLY A 309 -12.25 -7.10 -8.98
C GLY A 309 -11.08 -7.00 -7.97
N ALA A 310 -11.06 -6.03 -7.06
CA ALA A 310 -10.05 -6.00 -6.01
C ALA A 310 -10.37 -7.04 -4.91
N SER A 311 -9.42 -7.91 -4.59
CA SER A 311 -9.56 -8.88 -3.49
C SER A 311 -9.23 -8.27 -2.13
N LEU A 312 -8.31 -7.32 -2.09
CA LEU A 312 -7.91 -6.56 -0.91
C LEU A 312 -7.87 -5.07 -1.24
N ILE A 313 -8.02 -4.23 -0.23
CA ILE A 313 -8.01 -2.77 -0.35
C ILE A 313 -6.91 -2.21 0.54
N GLN A 314 -6.12 -1.28 0.02
CA GLN A 314 -5.15 -0.54 0.80
C GLN A 314 -5.55 0.93 0.93
N ILE A 315 -5.42 1.49 2.14
CA ILE A 315 -5.69 2.89 2.43
C ILE A 315 -4.45 3.61 2.98
N TYR A 316 -4.31 4.90 2.66
CA TYR A 316 -3.30 5.80 3.21
C TYR A 316 -3.86 7.22 3.44
N SER A 317 -4.16 7.97 2.37
CA SER A 317 -4.62 9.37 2.47
C SER A 317 -5.91 9.49 3.27
N SER A 318 -6.84 8.55 3.09
CA SER A 318 -8.09 8.51 3.85
C SER A 318 -7.85 8.25 5.34
N LEU A 319 -6.86 7.43 5.71
CA LEU A 319 -6.47 7.26 7.12
C LEU A 319 -6.00 8.58 7.72
N VAL A 320 -5.19 9.35 7.00
CA VAL A 320 -4.70 10.66 7.47
C VAL A 320 -5.85 11.65 7.62
N ILE A 321 -6.81 11.65 6.71
CA ILE A 321 -7.91 12.62 6.68
C ILE A 321 -9.05 12.23 7.62
N GLU A 322 -9.48 10.97 7.63
CA GLU A 322 -10.63 10.48 8.41
C GLU A 322 -10.23 9.96 9.80
N GLY A 323 -8.97 9.53 9.96
CA GLY A 323 -8.41 9.03 11.21
C GLY A 323 -8.49 7.52 11.40
N PRO A 324 -7.92 7.02 12.52
CA PRO A 324 -7.72 5.58 12.74
C PRO A 324 -9.02 4.77 12.92
N GLY A 325 -10.16 5.43 13.14
CA GLY A 325 -11.46 4.75 13.20
C GLY A 325 -12.03 4.34 11.84
N LEU A 326 -11.41 4.75 10.73
CA LEU A 326 -11.91 4.50 9.38
C LEU A 326 -11.95 3.00 9.07
N THR A 327 -10.90 2.26 9.38
CA THR A 327 -10.81 0.81 9.15
C THR A 327 -11.96 0.06 9.82
N LYS A 328 -12.21 0.36 11.10
CA LYS A 328 -13.35 -0.22 11.83
C LYS A 328 -14.69 0.11 11.18
N LYS A 329 -14.88 1.38 10.76
CA LYS A 329 -16.11 1.83 10.09
C LYS A 329 -16.33 1.08 8.78
N MET A 330 -15.28 0.94 7.95
CA MET A 330 -15.34 0.21 6.69
C MET A 330 -15.68 -1.26 6.91
N ASN A 331 -14.94 -1.94 7.80
CA ASN A 331 -15.16 -3.36 8.07
C ASN A 331 -16.57 -3.65 8.61
N LYS A 332 -17.07 -2.80 9.51
CA LYS A 332 -18.45 -2.92 10.00
C LYS A 332 -19.48 -2.70 8.89
N GLY A 333 -19.23 -1.74 8.01
CA GLY A 333 -20.11 -1.46 6.88
C GLY A 333 -20.11 -2.57 5.84
N ILE A 334 -18.94 -3.13 5.51
CA ILE A 334 -18.82 -4.28 4.59
C ILE A 334 -19.57 -5.50 5.16
N ALA A 335 -19.35 -5.87 6.43
CA ALA A 335 -20.05 -6.98 7.07
C ALA A 335 -21.58 -6.79 7.08
N ARG A 336 -22.04 -5.55 7.28
CA ARG A 336 -23.47 -5.22 7.17
C ARG A 336 -23.96 -5.39 5.74
N TYR A 337 -23.24 -4.90 4.73
CA TYR A 337 -23.57 -5.03 3.33
C TYR A 337 -23.71 -6.51 2.93
N LEU A 338 -22.73 -7.36 3.31
CA LEU A 338 -22.80 -8.81 3.04
C LEU A 338 -24.08 -9.42 3.62
N LYS A 339 -24.39 -9.14 4.89
CA LYS A 339 -25.60 -9.62 5.54
C LYS A 339 -26.88 -9.16 4.85
N ASP A 340 -26.98 -7.86 4.52
CA ASP A 340 -28.18 -7.26 3.93
C ASP A 340 -28.43 -7.78 2.48
N HIS A 341 -27.39 -8.30 1.80
CA HIS A 341 -27.44 -8.84 0.44
C HIS A 341 -27.28 -10.38 0.38
N HIS A 342 -27.30 -11.06 1.53
CA HIS A 342 -27.22 -12.52 1.65
C HIS A 342 -25.93 -13.14 1.06
N PHE A 343 -24.79 -12.46 1.21
CA PHE A 343 -23.48 -13.01 0.90
C PHE A 343 -22.87 -13.65 2.14
N ASP A 344 -22.25 -14.81 2.00
CA ASP A 344 -21.66 -15.56 3.11
C ASP A 344 -20.26 -15.04 3.45
N ASN A 345 -19.51 -14.57 2.46
CA ASN A 345 -18.13 -14.09 2.63
C ASN A 345 -17.84 -12.88 1.76
N VAL A 346 -16.83 -12.11 2.16
CA VAL A 346 -16.37 -10.94 1.41
C VAL A 346 -15.81 -11.30 0.04
N SER A 347 -15.31 -12.53 -0.15
CA SER A 347 -14.90 -13.03 -1.47
C SER A 347 -16.02 -13.13 -2.49
N ASP A 348 -17.28 -13.28 -2.03
CA ASP A 348 -18.43 -13.47 -2.93
C ASP A 348 -18.80 -12.20 -3.71
N ILE A 349 -18.30 -11.05 -3.26
CA ILE A 349 -18.57 -9.78 -3.95
C ILE A 349 -17.46 -9.36 -4.93
N ILE A 350 -16.37 -10.12 -5.00
CA ILE A 350 -15.23 -9.77 -5.86
C ILE A 350 -15.62 -9.95 -7.34
N GLY A 351 -15.51 -8.88 -8.13
CA GLY A 351 -15.73 -8.92 -9.58
C GLY A 351 -17.19 -8.91 -10.03
N LEU A 352 -18.18 -8.75 -9.14
CA LEU A 352 -19.61 -8.75 -9.52
C LEU A 352 -19.99 -7.65 -10.51
N ASP A 353 -19.23 -6.55 -10.58
CA ASP A 353 -19.45 -5.42 -11.52
C ASP A 353 -18.31 -5.30 -12.54
N ALA A 354 -17.46 -6.32 -12.67
CA ALA A 354 -16.30 -6.30 -13.56
C ALA A 354 -16.64 -6.60 -15.02
#